data_b43d1b800ba81a8073f7a4dc96f5a23d
#
_entry.id   b43d1b800ba81a8073f7a4dc96f5a23d
#
_cell.length_a   1.000
_cell.length_b   1.000
_cell.length_c   1.000
_cell.angle_alpha   90.00
_cell.angle_beta   90.00
_cell.angle_gamma   90.00
#
_symmetry.space_group_name_H-M   'P 1'
#
loop_
_entity.id
_entity.type
_entity.pdbx_description
1 polymer ?
#
loop_
_entity_poly.entity_id
_entity_poly.type
_entity_poly.pdbx_seq_one_letter_code
_entity_poly.pdbx_strand_id
1 'polypeptide(L)'
;MAKYNPLSELVRRVISHGGFVNSHAHFDRAYTITPKMMNKTHDHLFEKWEYVDNFKRNAAVGDYFENIKSAIDTQMFLNTRAACTFVDIDPVCEYNAITAAKIAQEHFGDEFPLVIACQTLKGVLEKKPRQL
;
A
#
# COMPACT_ATOMS: atom_id res chain seq x y z
N MET A 1 -4.19 8.70 -42.17
CA MET A 1 -5.04 9.15 -41.03
C MET A 1 -4.86 8.18 -39.88
N ALA A 2 -4.40 8.66 -38.71
CA ALA A 2 -4.30 7.83 -37.52
C ALA A 2 -5.71 7.42 -37.08
N LYS A 3 -5.92 6.12 -36.85
CA LYS A 3 -7.20 5.60 -36.35
C LYS A 3 -7.51 6.21 -34.97
N TYR A 4 -8.69 6.79 -34.80
CA TYR A 4 -9.14 7.28 -33.49
C TYR A 4 -9.14 6.14 -32.48
N ASN A 5 -8.44 6.34 -31.37
CA ASN A 5 -8.37 5.40 -30.25
C ASN A 5 -8.91 6.09 -29.00
N PRO A 6 -10.13 5.74 -28.55
CA PRO A 6 -10.76 6.39 -27.41
C PRO A 6 -9.98 6.19 -26.10
N LEU A 7 -9.26 5.05 -25.93
CA LEU A 7 -8.45 4.79 -24.75
C LEU A 7 -7.25 5.76 -24.70
N SER A 8 -6.55 5.94 -25.81
CA SER A 8 -5.42 6.88 -25.88
C SER A 8 -5.86 8.32 -25.63
N GLU A 9 -7.04 8.69 -26.09
CA GLU A 9 -7.62 10.01 -25.83
C GLU A 9 -7.97 10.20 -24.35
N LEU A 10 -8.57 9.20 -23.71
CA LEU A 10 -8.87 9.21 -22.29
C LEU A 10 -7.59 9.37 -21.45
N VAL A 11 -6.58 8.54 -21.72
CA VAL A 11 -5.28 8.59 -21.02
C VAL A 11 -4.64 9.97 -21.17
N ARG A 12 -4.62 10.51 -22.39
CA ARG A 12 -4.07 11.84 -22.65
C ARG A 12 -4.81 12.93 -21.86
N ARG A 13 -6.15 12.86 -21.76
CA ARG A 13 -6.94 13.80 -20.96
C ARG A 13 -6.63 13.67 -19.48
N VAL A 14 -6.57 12.45 -18.94
CA VAL A 14 -6.23 12.24 -17.53
C VAL A 14 -4.86 12.84 -17.21
N ILE A 15 -3.86 12.56 -18.06
CA ILE A 15 -2.49 13.11 -17.89
C ILE A 15 -2.50 14.65 -17.94
N SER A 16 -3.22 15.25 -18.90
CA SER A 16 -3.30 16.70 -19.04
C SER A 16 -4.02 17.40 -17.89
N HIS A 17 -4.82 16.66 -17.10
CA HIS A 17 -5.50 17.14 -15.90
C HIS A 17 -4.80 16.75 -14.59
N GLY A 18 -3.52 16.39 -14.66
CA GLY A 18 -2.68 16.14 -13.49
C GLY A 18 -2.42 14.67 -13.16
N GLY A 19 -3.05 13.71 -13.86
CA GLY A 19 -2.81 12.29 -13.67
C GLY A 19 -3.96 11.57 -12.94
N PHE A 20 -3.65 10.35 -12.48
CA PHE A 20 -4.60 9.50 -11.76
C PHE A 20 -4.57 9.77 -10.25
N VAL A 21 -5.67 9.44 -9.58
CA VAL A 21 -5.74 9.35 -8.12
C VAL A 21 -6.03 7.91 -7.73
N ASN A 22 -5.19 7.35 -6.86
CA ASN A 22 -5.43 6.02 -6.30
C ASN A 22 -6.22 6.16 -5.00
N SER A 23 -7.53 5.96 -5.06
CA SER A 23 -8.41 6.14 -3.91
C SER A 23 -8.39 4.98 -2.90
N HIS A 24 -7.71 3.87 -3.20
CA HIS A 24 -7.65 2.70 -2.33
C HIS A 24 -6.34 1.92 -2.53
N ALA A 25 -5.41 2.11 -1.64
CA ALA A 25 -4.13 1.42 -1.62
C ALA A 25 -3.82 0.81 -0.24
N HIS A 26 -2.84 -0.08 -0.19
CA HIS A 26 -2.27 -0.66 1.03
C HIS A 26 -0.75 -0.61 0.92
N PHE A 27 -0.18 0.59 1.01
CA PHE A 27 1.25 0.80 0.82
C PHE A 27 2.10 0.21 1.94
N ASP A 28 1.55 0.09 3.14
CA ASP A 28 2.18 -0.57 4.30
C ASP A 28 2.51 -2.05 4.03
N ARG A 29 1.76 -2.70 3.14
CA ARG A 29 1.92 -4.10 2.75
C ARG A 29 2.55 -4.29 1.36
N ALA A 30 2.94 -3.20 0.71
CA ALA A 30 3.62 -3.29 -0.57
C ALA A 30 4.95 -4.07 -0.42
N TYR A 31 5.28 -4.86 -1.42
CA TYR A 31 6.53 -5.66 -1.51
C TYR A 31 6.76 -6.69 -0.39
N THR A 32 5.75 -6.96 0.45
CA THR A 32 5.85 -8.01 1.50
C THR A 32 5.86 -9.42 0.92
N ILE A 33 5.31 -9.61 -0.27
CA ILE A 33 5.36 -10.89 -1.00
C ILE A 33 6.55 -10.86 -1.94
N THR A 34 7.54 -11.72 -1.69
CA THR A 34 8.74 -11.85 -2.52
C THR A 34 8.55 -12.90 -3.62
N PRO A 35 9.36 -12.88 -4.70
CA PRO A 35 9.34 -13.93 -5.73
C PRO A 35 9.50 -15.37 -5.18
N LYS A 36 10.25 -15.53 -4.09
CA LYS A 36 10.40 -16.84 -3.41
C LYS A 36 9.10 -17.34 -2.78
N MET A 37 8.20 -16.42 -2.46
CA MET A 37 6.88 -16.73 -1.87
C MET A 37 5.82 -16.98 -2.94
N MET A 38 6.06 -16.62 -4.19
CA MET A 38 5.10 -16.81 -5.29
C MET A 38 4.78 -18.28 -5.57
N ASN A 39 5.71 -19.19 -5.26
CA ASN A 39 5.47 -20.64 -5.38
C ASN A 39 4.43 -21.17 -4.36
N LYS A 40 4.02 -20.34 -3.40
CA LYS A 40 3.01 -20.65 -2.37
C LYS A 40 1.65 -20.01 -2.66
N THR A 41 1.39 -19.66 -3.92
CA THR A 41 0.14 -18.98 -4.32
C THR A 41 -1.11 -19.84 -4.15
N HIS A 42 -0.96 -21.15 -3.93
CA HIS A 42 -2.07 -22.08 -3.73
C HIS A 42 -2.44 -22.28 -2.24
N ASP A 43 -1.69 -21.65 -1.35
CA ASP A 43 -1.96 -21.71 0.08
C ASP A 43 -3.31 -21.06 0.42
N HIS A 44 -3.96 -21.54 1.46
CA HIS A 44 -5.21 -20.94 1.96
C HIS A 44 -4.97 -19.48 2.41
N LEU A 45 -6.03 -18.70 2.42
CA LEU A 45 -5.99 -17.28 2.78
C LEU A 45 -5.30 -17.02 4.14
N PHE A 46 -5.51 -17.89 5.11
CA PHE A 46 -4.91 -17.81 6.45
C PHE A 46 -3.39 -17.97 6.42
N GLU A 47 -2.87 -18.87 5.59
CA GLU A 47 -1.42 -19.06 5.40
C GLU A 47 -0.80 -17.82 4.78
N LYS A 48 -1.50 -17.16 3.85
CA LYS A 48 -1.06 -15.88 3.27
C LYS A 48 -1.03 -14.77 4.31
N TRP A 49 -1.99 -14.74 5.22
CA TRP A 49 -1.98 -13.78 6.33
C TRP A 49 -0.81 -14.03 7.28
N GLU A 50 -0.42 -15.28 7.51
CA GLU A 50 0.75 -15.61 8.33
C GLU A 50 2.05 -15.03 7.73
N TYR A 51 2.21 -15.02 6.41
CA TYR A 51 3.36 -14.37 5.76
C TYR A 51 3.37 -12.85 6.01
N VAL A 52 2.23 -12.20 5.87
CA VAL A 52 2.11 -10.76 6.14
C VAL A 52 2.36 -10.48 7.61
N ASP A 53 1.82 -11.30 8.52
CA ASP A 53 2.04 -11.17 9.95
C ASP A 53 3.50 -11.40 10.34
N ASN A 54 4.18 -12.32 9.67
CA ASN A 54 5.62 -12.53 9.89
C ASN A 54 6.44 -11.30 9.49
N PHE A 55 6.12 -10.65 8.38
CA PHE A 55 6.71 -9.36 8.04
C PHE A 55 6.41 -8.34 9.14
N LYS A 56 5.15 -8.18 9.52
CA LYS A 56 4.71 -7.21 10.52
C LYS A 56 5.43 -7.33 11.87
N ARG A 57 5.65 -8.57 12.34
CA ARG A 57 6.35 -8.85 13.62
C ARG A 57 7.82 -8.44 13.60
N ASN A 58 8.45 -8.49 12.43
CA ASN A 58 9.90 -8.30 12.31
C ASN A 58 10.28 -6.95 11.71
N ALA A 59 9.34 -6.25 11.08
CA ALA A 59 9.60 -4.99 10.40
C ALA A 59 9.68 -3.81 11.39
N ALA A 60 10.76 -3.05 11.29
CA ALA A 60 10.89 -1.76 11.94
C ALA A 60 10.18 -0.67 11.13
N VAL A 61 10.02 0.52 11.69
CA VAL A 61 9.44 1.69 11.00
C VAL A 61 10.14 1.98 9.67
N GLY A 62 11.48 1.80 9.63
CA GLY A 62 12.27 2.01 8.41
C GLY A 62 11.89 1.04 7.29
N ASP A 63 11.63 -0.24 7.59
CA ASP A 63 11.25 -1.24 6.59
C ASP A 63 9.89 -0.90 5.96
N TYR A 64 8.94 -0.47 6.77
CA TYR A 64 7.65 0.02 6.28
C TYR A 64 7.81 1.29 5.43
N PHE A 65 8.65 2.23 5.88
CA PHE A 65 8.90 3.46 5.15
C PHE A 65 9.46 3.19 3.74
N GLU A 66 10.46 2.32 3.63
CA GLU A 66 11.05 1.95 2.33
C GLU A 66 10.03 1.29 1.39
N ASN A 67 9.17 0.43 1.92
CA ASN A 67 8.10 -0.19 1.14
C ASN A 67 7.07 0.85 0.67
N ILE A 68 6.63 1.73 1.55
CA ILE A 68 5.68 2.81 1.23
C ILE A 68 6.28 3.76 0.21
N LYS A 69 7.53 4.19 0.43
CA LYS A 69 8.28 5.06 -0.48
C LYS A 69 8.37 4.45 -1.87
N SER A 70 8.82 3.20 -1.98
CA SER A 70 8.93 2.50 -3.26
C SER A 70 7.59 2.35 -3.98
N ALA A 71 6.50 2.14 -3.22
CA ALA A 71 5.16 2.09 -3.79
C ALA A 71 4.71 3.45 -4.33
N ILE A 72 4.97 4.54 -3.60
CA ILE A 72 4.66 5.90 -4.03
C ILE A 72 5.49 6.27 -5.27
N ASP A 73 6.81 6.01 -5.27
CA ASP A 73 7.68 6.26 -6.42
C ASP A 73 7.15 5.53 -7.68
N THR A 74 6.70 4.28 -7.52
CA THR A 74 6.07 3.51 -8.60
C THR A 74 4.76 4.14 -9.07
N GLN A 75 3.91 4.59 -8.15
CA GLN A 75 2.66 5.29 -8.49
C GLN A 75 2.93 6.59 -9.25
N MET A 76 3.90 7.39 -8.81
CA MET A 76 4.32 8.63 -9.47
C MET A 76 4.86 8.35 -10.88
N PHE A 77 5.69 7.33 -11.03
CA PHE A 77 6.19 6.90 -12.34
C PHE A 77 5.05 6.51 -13.29
N LEU A 78 3.98 5.90 -12.78
CA LEU A 78 2.77 5.55 -13.52
C LEU A 78 1.76 6.70 -13.63
N ASN A 79 2.20 7.93 -13.32
CA ASN A 79 1.41 9.15 -13.42
C ASN A 79 0.19 9.22 -12.48
N THR A 80 0.27 8.55 -11.33
CA THR A 80 -0.63 8.77 -10.20
C THR A 80 -0.11 9.97 -9.41
N ARG A 81 -0.99 10.88 -9.01
CA ARG A 81 -0.63 12.15 -8.38
C ARG A 81 -1.05 12.29 -6.93
N ALA A 82 -1.88 11.38 -6.46
CA ALA A 82 -2.30 11.33 -5.07
C ALA A 82 -2.82 9.94 -4.75
N ALA A 83 -2.81 9.57 -3.47
CA ALA A 83 -3.41 8.31 -3.04
C ALA A 83 -4.07 8.41 -1.67
N CYS A 84 -5.02 7.49 -1.43
CA CYS A 84 -5.47 7.13 -0.10
C CYS A 84 -4.96 5.72 0.22
N THR A 85 -4.17 5.58 1.27
CA THR A 85 -3.66 4.29 1.74
C THR A 85 -4.34 3.87 3.04
N PHE A 86 -4.83 2.64 3.08
CA PHE A 86 -5.32 2.00 4.29
C PHE A 86 -4.13 1.33 4.98
N VAL A 87 -3.87 1.72 6.22
CA VAL A 87 -2.72 1.27 7.01
C VAL A 87 -3.20 0.43 8.18
N ASP A 88 -2.60 -0.72 8.36
CA ASP A 88 -2.94 -1.61 9.46
C ASP A 88 -2.52 -1.01 10.81
N ILE A 89 -3.47 -1.04 11.74
CA ILE A 89 -3.22 -0.82 13.17
C ILE A 89 -3.77 -2.05 13.89
N ASP A 90 -2.88 -2.94 14.29
CA ASP A 90 -3.23 -4.16 14.99
C ASP A 90 -2.12 -4.56 15.99
N PRO A 91 -2.38 -5.51 16.91
CA PRO A 91 -1.40 -5.92 17.90
C PRO A 91 -0.10 -6.54 17.35
N VAL A 92 -0.04 -6.81 16.04
CA VAL A 92 1.14 -7.41 15.39
C VAL A 92 2.11 -6.36 14.88
N CYS A 93 1.60 -5.33 14.23
CA CYS A 93 2.42 -4.21 13.72
C CYS A 93 2.50 -3.02 14.69
N GLU A 94 1.66 -3.03 15.73
CA GLU A 94 1.54 -1.92 16.68
C GLU A 94 1.37 -0.57 15.95
N TYR A 95 2.29 0.36 16.19
CA TYR A 95 2.29 1.69 15.54
C TYR A 95 3.33 1.84 14.44
N ASN A 96 4.11 0.79 14.09
CA ASN A 96 5.20 0.91 13.14
C ASN A 96 4.73 1.32 11.75
N ALA A 97 3.66 0.69 11.25
CA ALA A 97 3.11 0.96 9.93
C ALA A 97 2.56 2.40 9.82
N ILE A 98 1.78 2.85 10.81
CA ILE A 98 1.20 4.20 10.80
C ILE A 98 2.26 5.28 11.00
N THR A 99 3.29 5.01 11.81
CA THR A 99 4.41 5.92 11.98
C THR A 99 5.17 6.10 10.67
N ALA A 100 5.47 5.00 9.98
CA ALA A 100 6.12 5.04 8.67
C ALA A 100 5.27 5.77 7.60
N ALA A 101 3.96 5.54 7.60
CA ALA A 101 3.06 6.22 6.68
C ALA A 101 3.03 7.74 6.91
N LYS A 102 3.08 8.20 8.16
CA LYS A 102 3.19 9.63 8.49
C LYS A 102 4.51 10.22 8.03
N ILE A 103 5.62 9.51 8.24
CA ILE A 103 6.94 9.94 7.75
C ILE A 103 6.91 10.06 6.22
N ALA A 104 6.30 9.09 5.52
CA ALA A 104 6.16 9.14 4.07
C ALA A 104 5.27 10.31 3.62
N GLN A 105 4.15 10.57 4.31
CA GLN A 105 3.27 11.71 4.04
C GLN A 105 4.04 13.04 4.14
N GLU A 106 4.85 13.20 5.18
CA GLU A 106 5.69 14.38 5.37
C GLU A 106 6.81 14.47 4.32
N HIS A 107 7.43 13.32 3.98
CA HIS A 107 8.52 13.24 3.01
C HIS A 107 8.09 13.68 1.60
N PHE A 108 6.93 13.24 1.15
CA PHE A 108 6.41 13.57 -0.18
C PHE A 108 5.64 14.89 -0.20
N GLY A 109 5.04 15.30 0.90
CA GLY A 109 4.33 16.57 1.03
C GLY A 109 3.35 16.83 -0.13
N ASP A 110 3.47 18.00 -0.73
CA ASP A 110 2.62 18.43 -1.86
C ASP A 110 2.97 17.74 -3.19
N GLU A 111 4.14 17.09 -3.29
CA GLU A 111 4.54 16.37 -4.50
C GLU A 111 3.66 15.14 -4.75
N PHE A 112 3.27 14.45 -3.65
CA PHE A 112 2.33 13.34 -3.68
C PHE A 112 1.42 13.38 -2.46
N PRO A 113 0.30 14.10 -2.52
CA PRO A 113 -0.69 14.14 -1.44
C PRO A 113 -1.15 12.74 -1.04
N LEU A 114 -0.85 12.34 0.19
CA LEU A 114 -1.16 11.03 0.74
C LEU A 114 -2.20 11.16 1.85
N VAL A 115 -3.38 10.60 1.64
CA VAL A 115 -4.39 10.42 2.69
C VAL A 115 -4.14 9.08 3.38
N ILE A 116 -4.09 9.09 4.70
CA ILE A 116 -3.90 7.89 5.51
C ILE A 116 -5.22 7.54 6.19
N ALA A 117 -5.74 6.35 5.90
CA ALA A 117 -6.89 5.75 6.57
C ALA A 117 -6.41 4.57 7.43
N CYS A 118 -6.77 4.56 8.70
CA CYS A 118 -6.42 3.46 9.59
C CYS A 118 -7.43 2.31 9.44
N GLN A 119 -6.94 1.08 9.42
CA GLN A 119 -7.79 -0.11 9.43
C GLN A 119 -7.37 -1.09 10.51
N THR A 120 -8.36 -1.80 11.07
CA THR A 120 -8.18 -2.76 12.14
C THR A 120 -8.67 -4.13 11.69
N LEU A 121 -7.93 -4.78 10.78
CA LEU A 121 -8.32 -6.09 10.21
C LEU A 121 -8.56 -7.17 11.25
N LYS A 122 -7.88 -7.09 12.40
CA LYS A 122 -8.01 -8.04 13.50
C LYS A 122 -8.92 -7.54 14.63
N GLY A 123 -9.61 -6.42 14.42
CA GLY A 123 -10.42 -5.74 15.44
C GLY A 123 -9.57 -5.01 16.48
N VAL A 124 -10.22 -4.15 17.27
CA VAL A 124 -9.55 -3.32 18.29
C VAL A 124 -9.60 -3.95 19.70
N LEU A 125 -10.46 -4.96 19.90
CA LEU A 125 -10.70 -5.55 21.23
C LEU A 125 -10.17 -6.98 21.37
N GLU A 126 -9.66 -7.60 20.31
CA GLU A 126 -9.17 -8.98 20.37
C GLU A 126 -7.75 -9.03 20.95
N LYS A 127 -7.64 -9.61 22.14
CA LYS A 127 -6.37 -9.99 22.77
C LYS A 127 -5.80 -11.32 22.26
N LYS A 128 -6.54 -12.05 21.42
CA LYS A 128 -6.13 -13.34 20.85
C LYS A 128 -6.32 -13.30 19.33
N PRO A 129 -5.38 -13.89 18.55
CA PRO A 129 -5.63 -14.08 17.13
C PRO A 129 -6.93 -14.87 16.96
N ARG A 130 -7.78 -14.47 16.01
CA ARG A 130 -8.93 -15.27 15.63
C ARG A 130 -8.45 -16.67 15.28
N GLN A 131 -8.77 -17.63 16.10
CA GLN A 131 -8.84 -19.02 15.67
C GLN A 131 -10.14 -19.16 14.88
N LEU A 132 -10.01 -19.09 13.58
CA LEU A 132 -11.08 -19.46 12.66
C LEU A 132 -10.97 -20.93 12.33
#